data_dd4365e7ea5baa328b965208544b68d0
#
_entry.id   dd4365e7ea5baa328b965208544b68d0
#
_cell.length_a   1.000
_cell.length_b   1.000
_cell.length_c   1.000
_cell.angle_alpha   90.00
_cell.angle_beta   90.00
_cell.angle_gamma   90.00
#
_symmetry.space_group_name_H-M   'P 1'
#
loop_
_entity.id
_entity.type
_entity.pdbx_description
1 polymer ?
#
loop_
_entity_poly.entity_id
_entity_poly.type
_entity_poly.pdbx_seq_one_letter_code
_entity_poly.pdbx_strand_id
1 'polypeptide(L)'
;MTDIYILGIHDGHNSGASLCCNGVVVASVSEERLTRVKNEVGYPRQAIEDVLKIGGIDSKSLTEVAYASNFMHHENHLRNIAEWYLVGLKDQRLEKEKPKEYQKLIFEQRKKERIKTVCQHIGVSPSIVTFVEHHRAHLAAAYYTAPNIANDEPALGLTCDGAGDGLCATVSICKGNNLERIAQTDRHASLGKIYSRITVLLGMKAWEHEFKVMGMAPYAEMERVEQALPVFKDLLKLSNDGLSFAQTGELSTNFCYEYLRDSLERVRFDVICGVVQKFTEDMLVDWVRAAIKKTGIRRVVAGGGVFMNVKANMYIAQMPEVESFYVMPSGGDESLSIGACLDRYYQISNDNDRRKGVFSHLYLGRSFSKKD
;
A
#
# COMPACT_ATOMS: atom_id res chain seq x y z
N MET A 1 -3.69 -26.54 22.46
CA MET A 1 -4.21 -25.97 21.19
C MET A 1 -3.12 -26.13 20.16
N THR A 2 -3.45 -26.53 18.94
CA THR A 2 -2.48 -26.59 17.83
C THR A 2 -2.16 -25.16 17.39
N ASP A 3 -0.90 -24.89 17.08
CA ASP A 3 -0.47 -23.58 16.58
C ASP A 3 -1.15 -23.25 15.25
N ILE A 4 -1.51 -21.97 15.06
CA ILE A 4 -2.11 -21.43 13.84
C ILE A 4 -1.00 -20.74 13.05
N TYR A 5 -0.57 -21.38 11.94
CA TYR A 5 0.41 -20.81 11.03
C TYR A 5 -0.26 -20.29 9.77
N ILE A 6 -0.02 -19.03 9.44
CA ILE A 6 -0.53 -18.38 8.23
C ILE A 6 0.63 -17.85 7.41
N LEU A 7 0.70 -18.27 6.15
CA LEU A 7 1.63 -17.76 5.17
C LEU A 7 0.98 -16.60 4.39
N GLY A 8 1.48 -15.38 4.55
CA GLY A 8 1.09 -14.23 3.74
C GLY A 8 1.98 -14.12 2.49
N ILE A 9 1.38 -13.85 1.34
CA ILE A 9 2.07 -13.72 0.05
C ILE A 9 1.64 -12.43 -0.63
N HIS A 10 2.60 -11.64 -1.10
CA HIS A 10 2.38 -10.57 -2.08
C HIS A 10 3.18 -10.88 -3.36
N ASP A 11 2.49 -10.92 -4.50
CA ASP A 11 3.05 -11.28 -5.81
C ASP A 11 2.94 -10.15 -6.86
N GLY A 12 2.83 -8.90 -6.38
CA GLY A 12 2.93 -7.68 -7.17
C GLY A 12 4.36 -7.17 -7.34
N HIS A 13 4.54 -5.86 -7.40
CA HIS A 13 5.83 -5.21 -7.23
C HIS A 13 6.22 -5.23 -5.73
N ASN A 14 7.50 -5.17 -5.42
CA ASN A 14 8.00 -5.41 -4.06
C ASN A 14 7.52 -6.76 -3.49
N SER A 15 7.50 -7.80 -4.32
CA SER A 15 6.99 -9.12 -3.94
C SER A 15 7.70 -9.68 -2.73
N GLY A 16 6.97 -10.44 -1.92
CA GLY A 16 7.51 -11.00 -0.68
C GLY A 16 6.56 -11.95 0.03
N ALA A 17 7.06 -12.57 1.08
CA ALA A 17 6.31 -13.48 1.92
C ALA A 17 6.52 -13.20 3.41
N SER A 18 5.51 -13.52 4.21
CA SER A 18 5.55 -13.41 5.67
C SER A 18 4.92 -14.64 6.32
N LEU A 19 5.43 -15.04 7.45
CA LEU A 19 4.88 -16.13 8.27
C LEU A 19 4.40 -15.58 9.60
N CYS A 20 3.13 -15.82 9.92
CA CYS A 20 2.54 -15.54 11.21
C CYS A 20 2.29 -16.84 11.97
N CYS A 21 2.63 -16.87 13.26
CA CYS A 21 2.31 -17.93 14.20
C CYS A 21 1.54 -17.35 15.39
N ASN A 22 0.31 -17.77 15.59
CA ASN A 22 -0.54 -17.33 16.72
C ASN A 22 -0.62 -15.81 16.88
N GLY A 23 -0.71 -15.06 15.78
CA GLY A 23 -0.78 -13.60 15.77
C GLY A 23 0.58 -12.88 15.81
N VAL A 24 1.68 -13.59 15.94
CA VAL A 24 3.04 -13.05 15.92
C VAL A 24 3.64 -13.24 14.53
N VAL A 25 4.15 -12.17 13.92
CA VAL A 25 4.92 -12.26 12.67
C VAL A 25 6.31 -12.79 13.01
N VAL A 26 6.57 -14.05 12.67
CA VAL A 26 7.84 -14.74 12.99
C VAL A 26 8.90 -14.57 11.92
N ALA A 27 8.48 -14.32 10.67
CA ALA A 27 9.39 -14.05 9.55
C ALA A 27 8.71 -13.19 8.50
N SER A 28 9.49 -12.33 7.84
CA SER A 28 9.07 -11.56 6.65
C SER A 28 10.28 -11.28 5.78
N VAL A 29 10.17 -11.61 4.48
CA VAL A 29 11.29 -11.50 3.52
C VAL A 29 10.75 -10.98 2.20
N SER A 30 11.38 -9.92 1.66
CA SER A 30 11.14 -9.48 0.29
C SER A 30 11.98 -10.33 -0.69
N GLU A 31 11.40 -10.71 -1.82
CA GLU A 31 12.06 -11.55 -2.83
C GLU A 31 13.33 -10.88 -3.39
N GLU A 32 13.34 -9.53 -3.51
CA GLU A 32 14.50 -8.75 -3.94
C GLU A 32 15.77 -8.97 -3.10
N ARG A 33 15.63 -9.37 -1.83
CA ARG A 33 16.77 -9.67 -0.95
C ARG A 33 17.52 -10.92 -1.39
N LEU A 34 16.83 -11.82 -2.03
CA LEU A 34 17.31 -13.13 -2.45
C LEU A 34 17.70 -13.13 -3.93
N THR A 35 16.87 -12.56 -4.80
CA THR A 35 17.12 -12.45 -6.25
C THR A 35 18.13 -11.37 -6.61
N ARG A 36 18.35 -10.36 -5.74
CA ARG A 36 19.13 -9.16 -6.00
C ARG A 36 18.59 -8.27 -7.12
N VAL A 37 17.34 -8.47 -7.49
CA VAL A 37 16.61 -7.61 -8.43
C VAL A 37 15.78 -6.61 -7.62
N LYS A 38 16.13 -5.31 -7.71
CA LYS A 38 15.43 -4.25 -6.98
C LYS A 38 13.98 -4.18 -7.42
N ASN A 39 13.07 -4.07 -6.42
CA ASN A 39 11.63 -4.02 -6.65
C ASN A 39 11.13 -5.24 -7.45
N GLU A 40 11.58 -6.45 -7.05
CA GLU A 40 11.22 -7.71 -7.70
C GLU A 40 9.70 -7.86 -7.82
N VAL A 41 9.28 -8.44 -8.94
CA VAL A 41 7.88 -8.56 -9.34
C VAL A 41 7.52 -10.02 -9.55
N GLY A 42 6.34 -10.42 -9.14
CA GLY A 42 5.80 -11.75 -9.38
C GLY A 42 5.83 -12.66 -8.16
N TYR A 43 5.65 -13.94 -8.38
CA TYR A 43 5.52 -14.93 -7.32
C TYR A 43 6.81 -15.11 -6.51
N PRO A 44 6.83 -14.80 -5.18
CA PRO A 44 8.03 -14.72 -4.36
C PRO A 44 8.49 -16.11 -3.88
N ARG A 45 9.00 -16.92 -4.80
CA ARG A 45 9.35 -18.33 -4.54
C ARG A 45 10.37 -18.48 -3.43
N GLN A 46 11.49 -17.75 -3.51
CA GLN A 46 12.58 -17.87 -2.56
C GLN A 46 12.19 -17.30 -1.18
N ALA A 47 11.42 -16.19 -1.15
CA ALA A 47 10.95 -15.62 0.10
C ALA A 47 9.99 -16.58 0.84
N ILE A 48 9.12 -17.31 0.12
CA ILE A 48 8.25 -18.33 0.71
C ILE A 48 9.07 -19.45 1.35
N GLU A 49 10.04 -20.01 0.62
CA GLU A 49 10.94 -21.04 1.14
C GLU A 49 11.70 -20.55 2.38
N ASP A 50 12.13 -19.30 2.35
CA ASP A 50 12.93 -18.69 3.41
C ASP A 50 12.13 -18.46 4.70
N VAL A 51 10.91 -17.92 4.59
CA VAL A 51 10.07 -17.68 5.79
C VAL A 51 9.63 -18.99 6.44
N LEU A 52 9.36 -20.05 5.67
CA LEU A 52 9.08 -21.39 6.21
C LEU A 52 10.29 -21.96 6.94
N LYS A 53 11.49 -21.82 6.36
CA LYS A 53 12.76 -22.23 6.99
C LYS A 53 13.06 -21.47 8.27
N ILE A 54 12.86 -20.15 8.30
CA ILE A 54 13.04 -19.32 9.50
C ILE A 54 12.06 -19.75 10.59
N GLY A 55 10.80 -20.03 10.23
CA GLY A 55 9.79 -20.51 11.15
C GLY A 55 9.99 -21.96 11.61
N GLY A 56 10.93 -22.70 11.02
CA GLY A 56 11.21 -24.09 11.36
C GLY A 56 10.05 -25.05 11.08
N ILE A 57 9.20 -24.72 10.10
CA ILE A 57 8.01 -25.54 9.74
C ILE A 57 8.05 -26.00 8.29
N ASP A 58 7.32 -27.05 8.01
CA ASP A 58 6.98 -27.45 6.64
C ASP A 58 5.58 -26.91 6.24
N SER A 59 5.27 -26.98 4.96
CA SER A 59 4.01 -26.46 4.42
C SER A 59 2.77 -27.21 4.95
N LYS A 60 2.92 -28.44 5.48
CA LYS A 60 1.82 -29.24 6.05
C LYS A 60 1.33 -28.67 7.36
N SER A 61 2.17 -27.87 8.05
CA SER A 61 1.82 -27.19 9.28
C SER A 61 1.00 -25.92 9.05
N LEU A 62 0.90 -25.45 7.80
CA LEU A 62 0.15 -24.24 7.46
C LEU A 62 -1.35 -24.45 7.64
N THR A 63 -1.98 -23.58 8.41
CA THR A 63 -3.44 -23.50 8.55
C THR A 63 -4.06 -22.82 7.34
N GLU A 64 -3.41 -21.76 6.83
CA GLU A 64 -3.90 -20.97 5.71
C GLU A 64 -2.76 -20.33 4.92
N VAL A 65 -3.00 -20.08 3.63
CA VAL A 65 -2.15 -19.27 2.74
C VAL A 65 -2.97 -18.06 2.29
N ALA A 66 -2.53 -16.86 2.65
CA ALA A 66 -3.24 -15.61 2.41
C ALA A 66 -2.51 -14.76 1.36
N TYR A 67 -3.06 -14.66 0.16
CA TYR A 67 -2.58 -13.70 -0.83
C TYR A 67 -3.08 -12.29 -0.50
N ALA A 68 -2.19 -11.33 -0.49
CA ALA A 68 -2.55 -9.93 -0.52
C ALA A 68 -2.94 -9.52 -1.95
N SER A 69 -4.02 -8.73 -2.06
CA SER A 69 -4.72 -8.33 -3.28
C SER A 69 -5.58 -9.42 -3.93
N ASN A 70 -6.87 -9.08 -4.09
CA ASN A 70 -7.81 -9.93 -4.82
C ASN A 70 -7.46 -10.00 -6.31
N PHE A 71 -6.95 -8.90 -6.87
CA PHE A 71 -6.60 -8.76 -8.28
C PHE A 71 -5.10 -8.55 -8.42
N MET A 72 -4.51 -9.23 -9.40
CA MET A 72 -3.11 -9.07 -9.73
C MET A 72 -2.90 -9.19 -11.23
N HIS A 73 -2.13 -8.29 -11.79
CA HIS A 73 -1.73 -8.33 -13.19
C HIS A 73 -0.68 -9.41 -13.44
N HIS A 74 -0.52 -9.79 -14.70
CA HIS A 74 0.61 -10.63 -15.11
C HIS A 74 1.93 -9.89 -14.87
N GLU A 75 2.96 -10.64 -14.52
CA GLU A 75 4.29 -10.17 -14.25
C GLU A 75 4.87 -9.31 -15.39
N ASN A 76 4.72 -9.75 -16.63
CA ASN A 76 5.17 -8.99 -17.81
C ASN A 76 4.52 -7.59 -17.89
N HIS A 77 3.26 -7.47 -17.52
CA HIS A 77 2.58 -6.19 -17.48
C HIS A 77 3.11 -5.31 -16.35
N LEU A 78 3.35 -5.88 -15.16
CA LEU A 78 3.93 -5.15 -14.02
C LEU A 78 5.37 -4.67 -14.28
N ARG A 79 6.13 -5.36 -15.14
CA ARG A 79 7.50 -4.96 -15.51
C ARG A 79 7.56 -3.82 -16.55
N ASN A 80 6.48 -3.57 -17.28
CA ASN A 80 6.44 -2.53 -18.33
C ASN A 80 5.90 -1.20 -17.79
N ILE A 81 6.71 -0.52 -16.96
CA ILE A 81 6.33 0.73 -16.28
C ILE A 81 5.94 1.83 -17.28
N ALA A 82 6.56 1.91 -18.47
CA ALA A 82 6.27 2.95 -19.44
C ALA A 82 4.80 2.91 -19.91
N GLU A 83 4.23 1.74 -20.12
CA GLU A 83 2.81 1.58 -20.46
C GLU A 83 1.84 2.07 -19.37
N TRP A 84 2.31 2.18 -18.13
CA TRP A 84 1.50 2.61 -17.01
C TRP A 84 1.54 4.12 -16.76
N TYR A 85 2.64 4.75 -17.11
CA TYR A 85 2.92 6.12 -16.66
C TYR A 85 2.92 7.16 -17.78
N LEU A 86 3.34 6.82 -18.99
CA LEU A 86 3.41 7.75 -20.11
C LEU A 86 2.08 7.78 -20.90
N VAL A 87 0.97 8.06 -20.20
CA VAL A 87 -0.40 7.97 -20.72
C VAL A 87 -1.19 9.24 -20.48
N GLY A 88 -2.13 9.55 -21.39
CA GLY A 88 -2.94 10.75 -21.40
C GLY A 88 -4.43 10.52 -21.66
N LEU A 89 -5.15 11.57 -22.04
CA LEU A 89 -6.60 11.54 -22.30
C LEU A 89 -7.01 10.53 -23.38
N LYS A 90 -6.17 10.32 -24.39
CA LYS A 90 -6.45 9.33 -25.45
C LYS A 90 -6.51 7.93 -24.86
N ASP A 91 -5.55 7.58 -24.01
CA ASP A 91 -5.47 6.27 -23.36
C ASP A 91 -6.64 6.07 -22.38
N GLN A 92 -7.05 7.13 -21.68
CA GLN A 92 -8.23 7.11 -20.81
C GLN A 92 -9.51 6.79 -21.59
N ARG A 93 -9.68 7.35 -22.80
CA ARG A 93 -10.84 7.04 -23.65
C ARG A 93 -10.83 5.59 -24.10
N LEU A 94 -9.67 5.08 -24.54
CA LEU A 94 -9.51 3.68 -24.93
C LEU A 94 -9.77 2.71 -23.77
N GLU A 95 -9.38 3.07 -22.54
CA GLU A 95 -9.69 2.24 -21.36
C GLU A 95 -11.19 2.18 -21.07
N LYS A 96 -11.90 3.30 -21.22
CA LYS A 96 -13.37 3.36 -21.02
C LYS A 96 -14.16 2.50 -22.02
N GLU A 97 -13.60 2.27 -23.22
CA GLU A 97 -14.19 1.43 -24.25
C GLU A 97 -14.01 -0.08 -24.03
N LYS A 98 -13.10 -0.48 -23.11
CA LYS A 98 -12.87 -1.90 -22.82
C LYS A 98 -14.04 -2.50 -22.04
N PRO A 99 -14.57 -3.67 -22.44
CA PRO A 99 -15.64 -4.35 -21.72
C PRO A 99 -15.24 -4.66 -20.27
N LYS A 100 -16.06 -4.28 -19.30
CA LYS A 100 -15.80 -4.56 -17.88
C LYS A 100 -15.75 -6.06 -17.58
N GLU A 101 -16.54 -6.86 -18.29
CA GLU A 101 -16.53 -8.32 -18.17
C GLU A 101 -15.18 -8.93 -18.56
N TYR A 102 -14.48 -8.36 -19.54
CA TYR A 102 -13.17 -8.85 -19.97
C TYR A 102 -12.12 -8.71 -18.85
N GLN A 103 -12.09 -7.58 -18.16
CA GLN A 103 -11.19 -7.38 -17.02
C GLN A 103 -11.50 -8.35 -15.88
N LYS A 104 -12.79 -8.56 -15.57
CA LYS A 104 -13.21 -9.51 -14.55
C LYS A 104 -12.75 -10.94 -14.89
N LEU A 105 -12.89 -11.36 -16.14
CA LEU A 105 -12.45 -12.68 -16.60
C LEU A 105 -10.93 -12.87 -16.43
N ILE A 106 -10.13 -11.87 -16.80
CA ILE A 106 -8.67 -11.91 -16.64
C ILE A 106 -8.31 -12.09 -15.15
N PHE A 107 -8.91 -11.32 -14.25
CA PHE A 107 -8.61 -11.40 -12.83
C PHE A 107 -9.03 -12.73 -12.21
N GLU A 108 -10.17 -13.30 -12.60
CA GLU A 108 -10.59 -14.64 -12.16
C GLU A 108 -9.64 -15.73 -12.66
N GLN A 109 -9.16 -15.63 -13.91
CA GLN A 109 -8.14 -16.53 -14.42
C GLN A 109 -6.83 -16.40 -13.63
N ARG A 110 -6.36 -15.18 -13.38
CA ARG A 110 -5.15 -14.94 -12.57
C ARG A 110 -5.28 -15.52 -11.17
N LYS A 111 -6.45 -15.40 -10.54
CA LYS A 111 -6.71 -15.97 -9.21
C LYS A 111 -6.50 -17.49 -9.21
N LYS A 112 -7.03 -18.20 -10.24
CA LYS A 112 -6.82 -19.64 -10.41
C LYS A 112 -5.35 -20.00 -10.63
N GLU A 113 -4.62 -19.19 -11.42
CA GLU A 113 -3.19 -19.39 -11.67
C GLU A 113 -2.37 -19.22 -10.38
N ARG A 114 -2.66 -18.19 -9.57
CA ARG A 114 -2.01 -17.94 -8.27
C ARG A 114 -2.21 -19.11 -7.32
N ILE A 115 -3.43 -19.64 -7.19
CA ILE A 115 -3.74 -20.82 -6.40
C ILE A 115 -2.94 -22.03 -6.92
N LYS A 116 -2.98 -22.28 -8.23
CA LYS A 116 -2.24 -23.38 -8.85
C LYS A 116 -0.73 -23.29 -8.56
N THR A 117 -0.16 -22.08 -8.70
CA THR A 117 1.28 -21.84 -8.51
C THR A 117 1.72 -22.18 -7.09
N VAL A 118 1.02 -21.67 -6.06
CA VAL A 118 1.40 -21.97 -4.67
C VAL A 118 1.18 -23.43 -4.31
N CYS A 119 0.07 -24.05 -4.76
CA CYS A 119 -0.19 -25.47 -4.53
C CYS A 119 0.88 -26.36 -5.16
N GLN A 120 1.33 -26.05 -6.37
CA GLN A 120 2.42 -26.78 -7.04
C GLN A 120 3.78 -26.54 -6.38
N HIS A 121 4.03 -25.35 -5.84
CA HIS A 121 5.30 -25.01 -5.23
C HIS A 121 5.50 -25.66 -3.88
N ILE A 122 4.56 -25.50 -2.95
CA ILE A 122 4.71 -25.94 -1.56
C ILE A 122 3.79 -27.10 -1.16
N GLY A 123 3.01 -27.65 -2.09
CA GLY A 123 2.21 -28.86 -1.87
C GLY A 123 0.98 -28.69 -0.97
N VAL A 124 0.44 -27.47 -0.86
CA VAL A 124 -0.77 -27.20 -0.05
C VAL A 124 -2.06 -27.47 -0.82
N SER A 125 -3.16 -27.72 -0.09
CA SER A 125 -4.49 -27.84 -0.68
C SER A 125 -5.00 -26.48 -1.17
N PRO A 126 -5.67 -26.42 -2.34
CA PRO A 126 -6.36 -25.20 -2.78
C PRO A 126 -7.38 -24.65 -1.76
N SER A 127 -7.92 -25.53 -0.90
CA SER A 127 -8.94 -25.15 0.09
C SER A 127 -8.45 -24.23 1.21
N ILE A 128 -7.12 -24.17 1.45
CA ILE A 128 -6.52 -23.29 2.46
C ILE A 128 -5.99 -22.00 1.86
N VAL A 129 -6.16 -21.77 0.55
CA VAL A 129 -5.67 -20.56 -0.13
C VAL A 129 -6.78 -19.50 -0.14
N THR A 130 -6.51 -18.37 0.45
CA THR A 130 -7.44 -17.22 0.57
C THR A 130 -6.85 -15.94 -0.01
N PHE A 131 -7.68 -14.92 -0.12
CA PHE A 131 -7.29 -13.62 -0.67
C PHE A 131 -7.78 -12.52 0.26
N VAL A 132 -6.90 -11.57 0.57
CA VAL A 132 -7.19 -10.37 1.35
C VAL A 132 -7.14 -9.17 0.43
N GLU A 133 -8.14 -8.31 0.48
CA GLU A 133 -8.19 -7.09 -0.33
C GLU A 133 -7.00 -6.19 0.01
N HIS A 134 -6.44 -5.53 -0.99
CA HIS A 134 -5.20 -4.76 -0.94
C HIS A 134 -5.15 -3.73 0.21
N HIS A 135 -6.14 -2.82 0.25
CA HIS A 135 -6.19 -1.80 1.30
C HIS A 135 -6.51 -2.38 2.68
N ARG A 136 -7.24 -3.50 2.72
CA ARG A 136 -7.44 -4.23 3.97
C ARG A 136 -6.14 -4.83 4.47
N ALA A 137 -5.28 -5.35 3.60
CA ALA A 137 -3.96 -5.84 3.98
C ALA A 137 -3.06 -4.70 4.49
N HIS A 138 -3.00 -3.55 3.82
CA HIS A 138 -2.29 -2.37 4.35
C HIS A 138 -2.81 -1.94 5.72
N LEU A 139 -4.14 -1.89 5.88
CA LEU A 139 -4.77 -1.52 7.15
C LEU A 139 -4.43 -2.51 8.26
N ALA A 140 -4.52 -3.81 7.97
CA ALA A 140 -4.21 -4.87 8.94
C ALA A 140 -2.73 -4.82 9.36
N ALA A 141 -1.81 -4.59 8.40
CA ALA A 141 -0.40 -4.40 8.71
C ALA A 141 -0.20 -3.21 9.67
N ALA A 142 -0.84 -2.07 9.42
CA ALA A 142 -0.72 -0.91 10.27
C ALA A 142 -1.41 -1.09 11.63
N TYR A 143 -2.65 -1.58 11.65
CA TYR A 143 -3.44 -1.63 12.89
C TYR A 143 -2.94 -2.70 13.86
N TYR A 144 -2.70 -3.92 13.39
CA TYR A 144 -2.30 -5.02 14.29
C TYR A 144 -0.85 -4.90 14.78
N THR A 145 -0.02 -4.08 14.12
CA THR A 145 1.36 -3.85 14.57
C THR A 145 1.55 -2.55 15.38
N ALA A 146 0.50 -1.72 15.50
CA ALA A 146 0.56 -0.46 16.22
C ALA A 146 0.72 -0.66 17.74
N PRO A 147 1.79 -0.15 18.38
CA PRO A 147 2.08 -0.44 19.79
C PRO A 147 1.19 0.32 20.78
N ASN A 148 0.64 1.47 20.38
CA ASN A 148 0.05 2.46 21.29
C ASN A 148 -1.47 2.45 21.30
N ILE A 149 -2.12 1.33 20.94
CA ILE A 149 -3.57 1.20 20.93
C ILE A 149 -3.96 0.00 21.76
N ALA A 150 -4.81 0.16 22.76
CA ALA A 150 -5.34 -0.94 23.55
C ALA A 150 -6.39 -1.75 22.77
N ASN A 151 -6.65 -3.00 23.18
CA ASN A 151 -7.55 -3.90 22.45
C ASN A 151 -8.98 -3.38 22.32
N ASP A 152 -9.48 -2.64 23.31
CA ASP A 152 -10.83 -2.10 23.38
C ASP A 152 -10.95 -0.66 22.88
N GLU A 153 -9.82 -0.02 22.58
CA GLU A 153 -9.80 1.35 22.08
C GLU A 153 -9.98 1.41 20.58
N PRO A 154 -10.86 2.30 20.06
CA PRO A 154 -10.98 2.49 18.63
C PRO A 154 -9.79 3.27 18.07
N ALA A 155 -9.39 2.91 16.85
CA ALA A 155 -8.42 3.64 16.05
C ALA A 155 -9.02 4.03 14.70
N LEU A 156 -8.60 5.18 14.19
CA LEU A 156 -8.89 5.62 12.83
C LEU A 156 -7.83 5.03 11.91
N GLY A 157 -8.24 4.14 11.04
CA GLY A 157 -7.37 3.48 10.07
C GLY A 157 -7.41 4.15 8.71
N LEU A 158 -6.27 4.59 8.21
CA LEU A 158 -6.13 5.26 6.92
C LEU A 158 -5.20 4.46 6.01
N THR A 159 -5.62 4.22 4.77
CA THR A 159 -4.71 3.68 3.77
C THR A 159 -4.67 4.58 2.55
N CYS A 160 -3.47 4.88 2.03
CA CYS A 160 -3.31 5.66 0.81
C CYS A 160 -2.14 5.11 -0.01
N ASP A 161 -2.44 4.73 -1.25
CA ASP A 161 -1.48 4.09 -2.14
C ASP A 161 -1.64 4.57 -3.59
N GLY A 162 -0.81 4.06 -4.50
CA GLY A 162 -0.96 4.27 -5.94
C GLY A 162 -2.28 3.73 -6.46
N ALA A 163 -2.50 2.45 -6.36
CA ALA A 163 -3.77 1.74 -6.53
C ALA A 163 -3.63 0.25 -6.23
N GLY A 164 -4.64 -0.34 -5.58
CA GLY A 164 -4.78 -1.78 -5.39
C GLY A 164 -6.26 -2.17 -5.31
N ASP A 165 -6.63 -3.28 -5.95
CA ASP A 165 -8.01 -3.80 -5.99
C ASP A 165 -9.08 -2.77 -6.40
N GLY A 166 -8.71 -1.81 -7.29
CA GLY A 166 -9.61 -0.76 -7.80
C GLY A 166 -9.70 0.49 -6.92
N LEU A 167 -9.05 0.52 -5.78
CA LEU A 167 -9.03 1.66 -4.85
C LEU A 167 -7.62 2.28 -4.77
N CYS A 168 -7.54 3.48 -4.20
CA CYS A 168 -6.26 4.15 -3.90
C CYS A 168 -6.19 4.70 -2.46
N ALA A 169 -7.32 4.83 -1.77
CA ALA A 169 -7.34 5.25 -0.37
C ALA A 169 -8.59 4.72 0.35
N THR A 170 -8.49 4.48 1.65
CA THR A 170 -9.63 4.08 2.49
C THR A 170 -9.56 4.74 3.87
N VAL A 171 -10.74 4.97 4.46
CA VAL A 171 -10.92 5.36 5.86
C VAL A 171 -11.69 4.27 6.56
N SER A 172 -11.19 3.82 7.70
CA SER A 172 -11.81 2.74 8.48
C SER A 172 -11.82 3.05 9.97
N ILE A 173 -12.79 2.47 10.68
CA ILE A 173 -12.81 2.40 12.13
C ILE A 173 -12.34 1.01 12.54
N CYS A 174 -11.27 0.94 13.33
CA CYS A 174 -10.68 -0.29 13.79
C CYS A 174 -10.92 -0.46 15.29
N LYS A 175 -11.48 -1.60 15.70
CA LYS A 175 -11.65 -1.92 17.13
C LYS A 175 -11.63 -3.44 17.32
N GLY A 176 -10.73 -3.94 18.18
CA GLY A 176 -10.53 -5.39 18.31
C GLY A 176 -10.19 -6.03 16.97
N ASN A 177 -10.95 -7.04 16.57
CA ASN A 177 -10.78 -7.73 15.27
C ASN A 177 -11.65 -7.12 14.15
N ASN A 178 -12.42 -6.06 14.43
CA ASN A 178 -13.26 -5.41 13.44
C ASN A 178 -12.51 -4.26 12.76
N LEU A 179 -12.37 -4.35 11.44
CA LEU A 179 -11.82 -3.32 10.56
C LEU A 179 -12.95 -2.85 9.64
N GLU A 180 -13.74 -1.88 10.09
CA GLU A 180 -14.92 -1.37 9.38
C GLU A 180 -14.53 -0.22 8.45
N ARG A 181 -14.62 -0.42 7.13
CA ARG A 181 -14.40 0.64 6.14
C ARG A 181 -15.60 1.57 6.09
N ILE A 182 -15.39 2.86 6.34
CA ILE A 182 -16.43 3.89 6.32
C ILE A 182 -16.36 4.79 5.07
N ALA A 183 -15.21 4.86 4.40
CA ALA A 183 -15.04 5.58 3.14
C ALA A 183 -13.93 4.95 2.28
N GLN A 184 -14.01 5.19 0.97
CA GLN A 184 -13.01 4.72 0.02
C GLN A 184 -12.90 5.66 -1.16
N THR A 185 -11.73 5.68 -1.78
CA THR A 185 -11.44 6.44 -2.99
C THR A 185 -11.11 5.50 -4.14
N ASP A 186 -11.78 5.71 -5.26
CA ASP A 186 -11.52 4.98 -6.50
C ASP A 186 -10.11 5.26 -7.03
N ARG A 187 -9.50 4.27 -7.69
CA ARG A 187 -8.16 4.33 -8.30
C ARG A 187 -7.96 5.51 -9.27
N HIS A 188 -9.04 6.08 -9.80
CA HIS A 188 -9.01 7.20 -10.74
C HIS A 188 -8.78 8.57 -10.07
N ALA A 189 -8.84 8.63 -8.74
CA ALA A 189 -8.61 9.84 -7.94
C ALA A 189 -7.40 9.65 -6.98
N SER A 190 -6.28 9.14 -7.49
CA SER A 190 -5.13 8.72 -6.69
C SER A 190 -4.09 9.83 -6.50
N LEU A 191 -3.83 10.20 -5.24
CA LEU A 191 -2.74 11.07 -4.84
C LEU A 191 -1.37 10.44 -5.13
N GLY A 192 -1.21 9.14 -4.84
CA GLY A 192 0.02 8.40 -5.10
C GLY A 192 0.38 8.35 -6.59
N LYS A 193 -0.62 8.24 -7.47
CA LYS A 193 -0.37 8.28 -8.93
C LYS A 193 0.10 9.64 -9.42
N ILE A 194 -0.40 10.74 -8.87
CA ILE A 194 0.11 12.08 -9.19
C ILE A 194 1.59 12.15 -8.82
N TYR A 195 1.95 11.73 -7.60
CA TYR A 195 3.33 11.77 -7.13
C TYR A 195 4.28 10.92 -8.00
N SER A 196 3.89 9.70 -8.30
CA SER A 196 4.68 8.80 -9.17
C SER A 196 4.84 9.36 -10.59
N ARG A 197 3.83 10.04 -11.15
CA ARG A 197 3.94 10.67 -12.48
C ARG A 197 4.89 11.85 -12.50
N ILE A 198 4.95 12.62 -11.44
CA ILE A 198 5.98 13.66 -11.28
C ILE A 198 7.37 13.00 -11.18
N THR A 199 7.52 11.89 -10.48
CA THR A 199 8.77 11.13 -10.44
C THR A 199 9.23 10.74 -11.84
N VAL A 200 8.32 10.22 -12.68
CA VAL A 200 8.63 9.87 -14.08
C VAL A 200 8.89 11.11 -14.95
N LEU A 201 8.11 12.19 -14.78
CA LEU A 201 8.29 13.45 -15.50
C LEU A 201 9.69 14.04 -15.28
N LEU A 202 10.25 13.87 -14.09
CA LEU A 202 11.62 14.29 -13.74
C LEU A 202 12.70 13.29 -14.19
N GLY A 203 12.36 12.30 -15.03
CA GLY A 203 13.30 11.31 -15.57
C GLY A 203 13.74 10.26 -14.54
N MET A 204 12.99 10.12 -13.44
CA MET A 204 13.29 9.15 -12.38
C MET A 204 12.37 7.94 -12.49
N LYS A 205 12.75 6.84 -11.80
CA LYS A 205 12.02 5.57 -11.84
C LYS A 205 10.88 5.59 -10.83
N ALA A 206 9.64 5.41 -11.30
CA ALA A 206 8.48 5.22 -10.43
C ALA A 206 8.64 3.96 -9.54
N TRP A 207 8.00 3.98 -8.36
CA TRP A 207 8.04 2.96 -7.31
C TRP A 207 9.42 2.79 -6.63
N GLU A 208 10.41 3.60 -7.03
CA GLU A 208 11.76 3.51 -6.47
C GLU A 208 12.36 4.87 -6.08
N HIS A 209 11.94 5.95 -6.75
CA HIS A 209 12.63 7.24 -6.63
C HIS A 209 11.76 8.38 -6.09
N GLU A 210 10.53 8.10 -5.63
CA GLU A 210 9.63 9.11 -5.05
C GLU A 210 10.28 9.83 -3.86
N PHE A 211 11.09 9.12 -3.06
CA PHE A 211 11.83 9.74 -1.95
C PHE A 211 12.83 10.81 -2.41
N LYS A 212 13.35 10.73 -3.64
CA LYS A 212 14.25 11.77 -4.20
C LYS A 212 13.47 13.05 -4.49
N VAL A 213 12.26 12.93 -5.03
CA VAL A 213 11.35 14.07 -5.24
C VAL A 213 11.06 14.75 -3.91
N MET A 214 10.70 13.97 -2.87
CA MET A 214 10.50 14.49 -1.51
C MET A 214 11.76 15.19 -0.98
N GLY A 215 12.94 14.60 -1.15
CA GLY A 215 14.22 15.15 -0.70
C GLY A 215 14.64 16.43 -1.42
N MET A 216 14.17 16.65 -2.66
CA MET A 216 14.46 17.86 -3.45
C MET A 216 13.46 19.00 -3.19
N ALA A 217 12.29 18.71 -2.65
CA ALA A 217 11.24 19.71 -2.38
C ALA A 217 11.69 20.92 -1.52
N PRO A 218 12.54 20.75 -0.46
CA PRO A 218 12.97 21.88 0.37
C PRO A 218 13.83 22.95 -0.35
N TYR A 219 14.34 22.66 -1.54
CA TYR A 219 15.15 23.61 -2.31
C TYR A 219 14.31 24.59 -3.14
N ALA A 220 12.98 24.38 -3.20
CA ALA A 220 12.07 25.23 -3.95
C ALA A 220 11.75 26.55 -3.21
N GLU A 221 11.69 27.64 -3.97
CA GLU A 221 11.17 28.92 -3.45
C GLU A 221 9.65 28.82 -3.27
N MET A 222 9.16 29.09 -2.06
CA MET A 222 7.75 28.90 -1.70
C MET A 222 6.79 29.72 -2.55
N GLU A 223 7.17 30.95 -2.91
CA GLU A 223 6.34 31.80 -3.78
C GLU A 223 6.07 31.12 -5.14
N ARG A 224 7.09 30.48 -5.73
CA ARG A 224 6.95 29.76 -7.00
C ARG A 224 6.15 28.46 -6.83
N VAL A 225 6.27 27.81 -5.69
CA VAL A 225 5.46 26.63 -5.34
C VAL A 225 3.98 27.01 -5.30
N GLU A 226 3.63 28.10 -4.64
CA GLU A 226 2.23 28.60 -4.55
C GLU A 226 1.68 28.97 -5.95
N GLN A 227 2.50 29.56 -6.83
CA GLN A 227 2.10 29.89 -8.20
C GLN A 227 1.79 28.64 -9.04
N ALA A 228 2.48 27.51 -8.82
CA ALA A 228 2.28 26.25 -9.56
C ALA A 228 1.22 25.33 -8.92
N LEU A 229 0.80 25.57 -7.68
CA LEU A 229 -0.13 24.73 -6.93
C LEU A 229 -1.50 24.52 -7.63
N PRO A 230 -2.09 25.49 -8.36
CA PRO A 230 -3.34 25.28 -9.09
C PRO A 230 -3.31 24.10 -10.05
N VAL A 231 -2.17 23.79 -10.70
CA VAL A 231 -2.02 22.63 -11.62
C VAL A 231 -2.46 21.32 -10.95
N PHE A 232 -2.16 21.14 -9.66
CA PHE A 232 -2.52 19.94 -8.92
C PHE A 232 -3.95 19.99 -8.37
N LYS A 233 -4.43 21.18 -7.98
CA LYS A 233 -5.82 21.40 -7.54
C LYS A 233 -6.83 21.16 -8.66
N ASP A 234 -6.43 21.36 -9.91
CA ASP A 234 -7.26 21.06 -11.10
C ASP A 234 -7.40 19.55 -11.36
N LEU A 235 -6.55 18.72 -10.75
CA LEU A 235 -6.63 17.26 -10.88
C LEU A 235 -7.42 16.60 -9.74
N LEU A 236 -7.17 17.02 -8.50
CA LEU A 236 -7.63 16.29 -7.31
C LEU A 236 -7.99 17.25 -6.18
N LYS A 237 -9.05 16.93 -5.46
CA LYS A 237 -9.50 17.61 -4.25
C LYS A 237 -10.09 16.60 -3.25
N LEU A 238 -10.33 17.04 -2.02
CA LEU A 238 -11.17 16.27 -1.11
C LEU A 238 -12.64 16.29 -1.58
N SER A 239 -13.33 15.19 -1.36
CA SER A 239 -14.79 15.09 -1.49
C SER A 239 -15.51 16.04 -0.53
N ASN A 240 -16.79 16.28 -0.76
CA ASN A 240 -17.57 17.21 0.07
C ASN A 240 -17.68 16.78 1.55
N ASP A 241 -17.61 15.47 1.82
CA ASP A 241 -17.60 14.93 3.17
C ASP A 241 -16.19 14.87 3.78
N GLY A 242 -15.16 15.17 2.99
CA GLY A 242 -13.75 15.15 3.39
C GLY A 242 -13.16 13.76 3.64
N LEU A 243 -13.89 12.67 3.38
CA LEU A 243 -13.45 11.31 3.70
C LEU A 243 -12.78 10.58 2.53
N SER A 244 -12.88 11.11 1.32
CA SER A 244 -12.30 10.55 0.12
C SER A 244 -11.70 11.64 -0.77
N PHE A 245 -10.93 11.22 -1.77
CA PHE A 245 -10.47 12.11 -2.82
C PHE A 245 -11.44 12.07 -4.01
N ALA A 246 -11.57 13.18 -4.71
CA ALA A 246 -12.39 13.33 -5.89
C ALA A 246 -11.62 14.04 -7.01
N GLN A 247 -11.82 13.60 -8.24
CA GLN A 247 -11.33 14.34 -9.42
C GLN A 247 -12.01 15.71 -9.48
N THR A 248 -11.26 16.74 -9.85
CA THR A 248 -11.82 18.09 -10.05
C THR A 248 -12.48 18.20 -11.41
N GLY A 249 -11.93 17.51 -12.43
CA GLY A 249 -12.44 17.46 -13.80
C GLY A 249 -12.64 16.02 -14.30
N GLU A 250 -12.66 15.86 -15.61
CA GLU A 250 -12.84 14.55 -16.26
C GLU A 250 -11.55 13.70 -16.31
N LEU A 251 -10.39 14.34 -16.15
CA LEU A 251 -9.10 13.67 -16.24
C LEU A 251 -8.80 12.85 -14.98
N SER A 252 -8.67 11.55 -15.18
CA SER A 252 -8.23 10.64 -14.12
C SER A 252 -6.74 10.80 -13.82
N THR A 253 -6.37 10.70 -12.54
CA THR A 253 -4.97 10.72 -12.13
C THR A 253 -4.15 9.56 -12.68
N ASN A 254 -4.81 8.50 -13.14
CA ASN A 254 -4.15 7.42 -13.89
C ASN A 254 -3.63 7.88 -15.26
N PHE A 255 -4.14 8.95 -15.82
CA PHE A 255 -3.85 9.43 -17.18
C PHE A 255 -3.37 10.89 -17.22
N CYS A 256 -2.92 11.44 -16.09
CA CYS A 256 -2.57 12.86 -16.00
C CYS A 256 -1.13 13.19 -16.42
N TYR A 257 -0.34 12.24 -16.96
CA TYR A 257 1.06 12.50 -17.32
C TYR A 257 1.23 13.62 -18.35
N GLU A 258 0.49 13.56 -19.48
CA GLU A 258 0.58 14.58 -20.51
C GLU A 258 0.14 15.95 -20.00
N TYR A 259 -0.93 16.02 -19.23
CA TYR A 259 -1.39 17.24 -18.58
C TYR A 259 -0.32 17.85 -17.68
N LEU A 260 0.32 17.02 -16.82
CA LEU A 260 1.38 17.49 -15.92
C LEU A 260 2.60 17.96 -16.72
N ARG A 261 3.01 17.23 -17.75
CA ARG A 261 4.13 17.60 -18.63
C ARG A 261 3.90 18.96 -19.27
N ASP A 262 2.72 19.16 -19.87
CA ASP A 262 2.41 20.38 -20.63
C ASP A 262 2.20 21.58 -19.69
N SER A 263 1.56 21.39 -18.53
CA SER A 263 1.35 22.44 -17.53
C SER A 263 2.62 22.85 -16.78
N LEU A 264 3.62 21.98 -16.70
CA LEU A 264 4.86 22.20 -15.94
C LEU A 264 6.09 22.37 -16.85
N GLU A 265 5.93 22.47 -18.17
CA GLU A 265 7.02 22.48 -19.16
C GLU A 265 8.14 23.48 -18.86
N ARG A 266 7.81 24.65 -18.36
CA ARG A 266 8.79 25.73 -18.06
C ARG A 266 9.02 25.94 -16.56
N VAL A 267 8.52 25.05 -15.73
CA VAL A 267 8.72 25.10 -14.28
C VAL A 267 10.02 24.42 -13.92
N ARG A 268 10.83 25.07 -13.04
CA ARG A 268 12.09 24.49 -12.57
C ARG A 268 11.83 23.16 -11.82
N PHE A 269 12.74 22.22 -11.93
CA PHE A 269 12.61 20.89 -11.35
C PHE A 269 12.41 20.89 -9.83
N ASP A 270 13.09 21.78 -9.10
CA ASP A 270 12.96 21.94 -7.66
C ASP A 270 11.56 22.47 -7.28
N VAL A 271 11.02 23.42 -8.06
CA VAL A 271 9.66 23.90 -7.88
C VAL A 271 8.64 22.80 -8.15
N ILE A 272 8.85 21.97 -9.19
CA ILE A 272 8.00 20.79 -9.45
C ILE A 272 8.00 19.84 -8.24
N CYS A 273 9.19 19.56 -7.66
CA CYS A 273 9.29 18.77 -6.45
C CYS A 273 8.58 19.41 -5.25
N GLY A 274 8.78 20.72 -5.06
CA GLY A 274 8.17 21.49 -3.98
C GLY A 274 6.64 21.49 -4.06
N VAL A 275 6.08 21.71 -5.26
CA VAL A 275 4.63 21.82 -5.42
C VAL A 275 3.91 20.49 -5.25
N VAL A 276 4.45 19.36 -5.78
CA VAL A 276 3.83 18.05 -5.55
C VAL A 276 3.93 17.63 -4.08
N GLN A 277 5.03 17.97 -3.43
CA GLN A 277 5.21 17.71 -1.99
C GLN A 277 4.21 18.48 -1.16
N LYS A 278 4.12 19.82 -1.35
CA LYS A 278 3.16 20.66 -0.64
C LYS A 278 1.72 20.23 -0.88
N PHE A 279 1.36 19.94 -2.12
CA PHE A 279 0.03 19.42 -2.46
C PHE A 279 -0.29 18.12 -1.71
N THR A 280 0.67 17.20 -1.64
CA THR A 280 0.52 15.92 -0.93
C THR A 280 0.36 16.14 0.57
N GLU A 281 1.18 17.00 1.17
CA GLU A 281 1.11 17.36 2.60
C GLU A 281 -0.25 17.96 2.95
N ASP A 282 -0.69 18.99 2.20
CA ASP A 282 -1.96 19.67 2.43
C ASP A 282 -3.15 18.68 2.31
N MET A 283 -3.18 17.88 1.25
CA MET A 283 -4.23 16.89 1.02
C MET A 283 -4.32 15.86 2.15
N LEU A 284 -3.19 15.33 2.62
CA LEU A 284 -3.17 14.32 3.68
C LEU A 284 -3.56 14.91 5.03
N VAL A 285 -3.06 16.10 5.37
CA VAL A 285 -3.40 16.80 6.63
C VAL A 285 -4.90 17.12 6.67
N ASP A 286 -5.46 17.67 5.59
CA ASP A 286 -6.88 18.01 5.52
C ASP A 286 -7.77 16.75 5.54
N TRP A 287 -7.34 15.67 4.88
CA TRP A 287 -8.04 14.40 4.90
C TRP A 287 -8.10 13.78 6.32
N VAL A 288 -6.95 13.74 7.02
CA VAL A 288 -6.88 13.24 8.41
C VAL A 288 -7.75 14.10 9.33
N ARG A 289 -7.67 15.43 9.21
CA ARG A 289 -8.50 16.36 10.00
C ARG A 289 -9.99 16.12 9.80
N ALA A 290 -10.43 15.96 8.54
CA ALA A 290 -11.82 15.68 8.22
C ALA A 290 -12.27 14.33 8.78
N ALA A 291 -11.44 13.29 8.66
CA ALA A 291 -11.74 11.97 9.19
C ALA A 291 -11.85 11.96 10.73
N ILE A 292 -10.95 12.65 11.44
CA ILE A 292 -11.03 12.83 12.90
C ILE A 292 -12.29 13.61 13.27
N LYS A 293 -12.59 14.71 12.58
CA LYS A 293 -13.80 15.50 12.83
C LYS A 293 -15.07 14.68 12.65
N LYS A 294 -15.10 13.78 11.67
CA LYS A 294 -16.25 12.92 11.37
C LYS A 294 -16.46 11.82 12.40
N THR A 295 -15.38 11.20 12.86
CA THR A 295 -15.40 10.01 13.71
C THR A 295 -15.24 10.29 15.21
N GLY A 296 -14.63 11.41 15.56
CA GLY A 296 -14.19 11.72 16.92
C GLY A 296 -12.97 10.90 17.38
N ILE A 297 -12.43 10.02 16.52
CA ILE A 297 -11.30 9.13 16.85
C ILE A 297 -9.99 9.85 16.52
N ARG A 298 -9.13 10.01 17.53
CA ARG A 298 -7.90 10.80 17.46
C ARG A 298 -6.62 9.95 17.41
N ARG A 299 -6.74 8.63 17.62
CA ARG A 299 -5.65 7.66 17.48
C ARG A 299 -5.66 7.16 16.03
N VAL A 300 -4.62 7.48 15.29
CA VAL A 300 -4.54 7.25 13.85
C VAL A 300 -3.49 6.19 13.52
N VAL A 301 -3.85 5.22 12.72
CA VAL A 301 -2.92 4.25 12.12
C VAL A 301 -2.96 4.37 10.60
N ALA A 302 -1.81 4.27 9.94
CA ALA A 302 -1.71 4.49 8.51
C ALA A 302 -0.82 3.47 7.80
N GLY A 303 -1.20 3.10 6.56
CA GLY A 303 -0.46 2.21 5.66
C GLY A 303 -0.70 2.57 4.19
N GLY A 304 0.07 1.97 3.29
CA GLY A 304 0.09 2.28 1.86
C GLY A 304 1.25 3.21 1.50
N GLY A 305 1.74 3.09 0.27
CA GLY A 305 2.97 3.72 -0.20
C GLY A 305 3.04 5.23 -0.04
N VAL A 306 1.89 5.94 -0.05
CA VAL A 306 1.86 7.40 0.15
C VAL A 306 2.31 7.78 1.57
N PHE A 307 2.07 6.93 2.56
CA PHE A 307 2.55 7.15 3.94
C PHE A 307 4.04 6.84 4.15
N MET A 308 4.78 6.49 3.10
CA MET A 308 6.24 6.56 3.11
C MET A 308 6.75 8.02 3.03
N ASN A 309 5.86 8.98 2.79
CA ASN A 309 6.16 10.40 2.84
C ASN A 309 6.32 10.88 4.29
N VAL A 310 7.54 10.74 4.82
CA VAL A 310 7.86 11.08 6.23
C VAL A 310 7.62 12.53 6.56
N LYS A 311 7.66 13.43 5.56
CA LYS A 311 7.41 14.86 5.77
C LYS A 311 5.92 15.12 6.02
N ALA A 312 5.04 14.53 5.23
CA ALA A 312 3.59 14.58 5.46
C ALA A 312 3.23 13.93 6.81
N ASN A 313 3.83 12.78 7.12
CA ASN A 313 3.63 12.09 8.40
C ASN A 313 4.03 12.97 9.60
N MET A 314 5.11 13.73 9.49
CA MET A 314 5.53 14.68 10.53
C MET A 314 4.45 15.75 10.78
N TYR A 315 3.87 16.32 9.72
CA TYR A 315 2.80 17.31 9.88
C TYR A 315 1.53 16.72 10.49
N ILE A 316 1.14 15.51 10.09
CA ILE A 316 0.02 14.78 10.69
C ILE A 316 0.26 14.54 12.18
N ALA A 317 1.45 14.04 12.54
CA ALA A 317 1.80 13.77 13.95
C ALA A 317 1.81 15.03 14.83
N GLN A 318 2.03 16.22 14.25
CA GLN A 318 2.05 17.51 14.95
C GLN A 318 0.67 18.18 15.04
N MET A 319 -0.36 17.62 14.41
CA MET A 319 -1.72 18.17 14.46
C MET A 319 -2.28 18.10 15.90
N PRO A 320 -2.86 19.17 16.43
CA PRO A 320 -3.46 19.15 17.77
C PRO A 320 -4.67 18.21 17.90
N GLU A 321 -5.29 17.86 16.77
CA GLU A 321 -6.39 16.88 16.68
C GLU A 321 -5.91 15.45 16.86
N VAL A 322 -4.64 15.15 16.57
CA VAL A 322 -4.05 13.79 16.64
C VAL A 322 -3.55 13.52 18.05
N GLU A 323 -4.04 12.47 18.69
CA GLU A 323 -3.59 11.99 20.00
C GLU A 323 -2.38 11.06 19.87
N SER A 324 -2.43 10.15 18.89
CA SER A 324 -1.32 9.29 18.53
C SER A 324 -1.37 8.98 17.03
N PHE A 325 -0.19 8.85 16.43
CA PHE A 325 -0.04 8.52 15.02
C PHE A 325 0.98 7.40 14.85
N TYR A 326 0.56 6.31 14.24
CA TYR A 326 1.42 5.20 13.90
C TYR A 326 1.34 4.92 12.40
N VAL A 327 2.49 4.83 11.76
CA VAL A 327 2.62 4.40 10.37
C VAL A 327 3.33 3.05 10.36
N MET A 328 2.82 2.09 9.59
CA MET A 328 3.55 0.84 9.36
C MET A 328 4.98 1.18 8.90
N PRO A 329 6.04 0.71 9.58
CA PRO A 329 7.43 1.10 9.29
C PRO A 329 7.87 0.84 7.85
N SER A 330 7.29 -0.16 7.18
CA SER A 330 7.39 -0.41 5.75
C SER A 330 6.00 -0.20 5.15
N GLY A 331 5.65 1.04 4.81
CA GLY A 331 4.29 1.42 4.41
C GLY A 331 3.88 0.94 3.02
N GLY A 332 4.83 0.56 2.16
CA GLY A 332 4.59 0.10 0.80
C GLY A 332 4.08 -1.33 0.70
N ASP A 333 4.02 -1.83 -0.54
CA ASP A 333 3.46 -3.16 -0.86
C ASP A 333 4.25 -4.33 -0.26
N GLU A 334 5.50 -4.11 0.13
CA GLU A 334 6.31 -5.09 0.84
C GLU A 334 5.70 -5.53 2.19
N SER A 335 4.85 -4.70 2.80
CA SER A 335 4.13 -5.03 4.05
C SER A 335 2.81 -5.76 3.83
N LEU A 336 2.34 -5.88 2.60
CA LEU A 336 1.05 -6.51 2.30
C LEU A 336 0.99 -7.97 2.73
N SER A 337 2.08 -8.71 2.59
CA SER A 337 2.17 -10.10 3.07
C SER A 337 2.01 -10.20 4.59
N ILE A 338 2.54 -9.24 5.35
CA ILE A 338 2.35 -9.11 6.81
C ILE A 338 0.88 -8.87 7.12
N GLY A 339 0.27 -7.89 6.43
CA GLY A 339 -1.13 -7.55 6.64
C GLY A 339 -2.07 -8.68 6.30
N ALA A 340 -1.81 -9.42 5.22
CA ALA A 340 -2.63 -10.55 4.82
C ALA A 340 -2.61 -11.66 5.88
N CYS A 341 -1.43 -12.04 6.42
CA CYS A 341 -1.37 -13.09 7.42
C CYS A 341 -1.99 -12.64 8.77
N LEU A 342 -1.80 -11.39 9.20
CA LEU A 342 -2.41 -10.87 10.43
C LEU A 342 -3.93 -10.75 10.29
N ASP A 343 -4.45 -10.20 9.18
CA ASP A 343 -5.89 -10.11 8.94
C ASP A 343 -6.56 -11.48 9.03
N ARG A 344 -5.98 -12.50 8.36
CA ARG A 344 -6.53 -13.85 8.39
C ARG A 344 -6.47 -14.47 9.77
N TYR A 345 -5.35 -14.31 10.50
CA TYR A 345 -5.23 -14.81 11.86
C TYR A 345 -6.37 -14.29 12.75
N TYR A 346 -6.58 -12.98 12.79
CA TYR A 346 -7.61 -12.38 13.63
C TYR A 346 -9.05 -12.65 13.17
N GLN A 347 -9.23 -13.07 11.92
CA GLN A 347 -10.55 -13.52 11.42
C GLN A 347 -10.88 -14.96 11.80
N ILE A 348 -9.90 -15.88 11.85
CA ILE A 348 -10.14 -17.29 12.09
C ILE A 348 -9.89 -17.72 13.54
N SER A 349 -9.08 -16.97 14.28
CA SER A 349 -8.84 -17.19 15.69
C SER A 349 -9.92 -16.53 16.55
N ASN A 350 -10.20 -17.09 17.72
CA ASN A 350 -10.99 -16.42 18.74
C ASN A 350 -10.14 -15.49 19.62
N ASP A 351 -8.92 -15.17 19.17
CA ASP A 351 -7.98 -14.32 19.91
C ASP A 351 -8.32 -12.86 19.69
N ASN A 352 -8.53 -12.13 20.76
CA ASN A 352 -8.79 -10.69 20.75
C ASN A 352 -7.57 -9.86 21.20
N ASP A 353 -6.44 -10.50 21.52
CA ASP A 353 -5.24 -9.78 21.92
C ASP A 353 -4.41 -9.36 20.68
N ARG A 354 -4.78 -8.23 20.08
CA ARG A 354 -4.06 -7.65 18.94
C ARG A 354 -2.60 -7.26 19.25
N ARG A 355 -2.21 -7.13 20.51
CA ARG A 355 -0.83 -6.77 20.92
C ARG A 355 0.20 -7.81 20.50
N LYS A 356 -0.23 -9.02 20.16
CA LYS A 356 0.65 -10.09 19.64
C LYS A 356 1.30 -9.72 18.31
N GLY A 357 0.64 -8.88 17.49
CA GLY A 357 1.18 -8.40 16.20
C GLY A 357 2.22 -7.28 16.35
N VAL A 358 2.36 -6.68 17.53
CA VAL A 358 3.29 -5.56 17.77
C VAL A 358 4.74 -6.02 17.62
N PHE A 359 5.49 -5.34 16.77
CA PHE A 359 6.90 -5.65 16.57
C PHE A 359 7.78 -5.23 17.74
N SER A 360 8.62 -6.14 18.22
CA SER A 360 9.75 -5.81 19.12
C SER A 360 10.96 -5.28 18.32
N HIS A 361 11.08 -5.69 17.05
CA HIS A 361 12.11 -5.26 16.09
C HIS A 361 11.66 -5.63 14.67
N LEU A 362 12.35 -5.07 13.66
CA LEU A 362 12.07 -5.32 12.23
C LEU A 362 13.07 -6.31 11.58
N TYR A 363 13.90 -6.97 12.35
CA TYR A 363 14.83 -8.00 11.87
C TYR A 363 14.08 -9.34 11.73
N LEU A 364 13.26 -9.45 10.69
CA LEU A 364 12.38 -10.59 10.45
C LEU A 364 12.92 -11.59 9.42
N GLY A 365 14.11 -11.32 8.87
CA GLY A 365 14.82 -12.19 7.92
C GLY A 365 15.78 -13.15 8.60
N ARG A 366 16.61 -13.81 7.79
CA ARG A 366 17.67 -14.72 8.29
C ARG A 366 18.66 -14.04 9.21
N SER A 367 19.05 -14.75 10.26
CA SER A 367 20.23 -14.42 11.03
C SER A 367 21.44 -15.12 10.43
N PHE A 368 22.56 -14.39 10.28
CA PHE A 368 23.83 -14.92 9.81
C PHE A 368 24.82 -15.00 10.96
N SER A 369 25.58 -16.08 11.03
CA SER A 369 26.71 -16.20 11.95
C SER A 369 27.98 -15.60 11.30
N LYS A 370 29.04 -15.36 12.13
CA LYS A 370 30.33 -14.91 11.60
C LYS A 370 31.00 -15.93 10.65
N LYS A 371 30.46 -17.14 10.53
CA LYS A 371 30.97 -18.21 9.66
C LYS A 371 30.23 -18.31 8.34
N ASP A 372 29.09 -17.64 8.19
CA ASP A 372 28.31 -17.54 6.97
C ASP A 372 28.76 -16.33 6.14
#